data_48dbc0da70abecd950e1642b1ad33b2d
#
_entry.id   48dbc0da70abecd950e1642b1ad33b2d
#
_cell.length_a   1.000
_cell.length_b   1.000
_cell.length_c   1.000
_cell.angle_alpha   90.00
_cell.angle_beta   90.00
_cell.angle_gamma   90.00
#
_symmetry.space_group_name_H-M   'P 1'
#
loop_
_entity.id
_entity.type
_entity.pdbx_description
1 polymer ?
#
loop_
_entity_poly.entity_id
_entity_poly.type
_entity_poly.pdbx_seq_one_letter_code
_entity_poly.pdbx_strand_id
1 'polypeptide(L)'
;MRLLASRLFVSLFLAAIAPQALAAFSFSEEEEKQKAADTPKKGGGGVSTACRDSLRSKKVMVVVGQRRANATDAQQGNYGSHFNAINQRLKKFGFNTYTQEEIIAQIAQAEIEAHFRNDPDAAINASKKMGADFILRGVISSRSAINPVLRIPEVYVSMAFTLTAADGKTISDVGASAESYSGTDTLGMALTLINEQADGVVARLANDYCRHALPAKTKNK
;
A
#
# COMPACT_ATOMS: atom_id res chain seq x y z
N MET A 1 96.02 6.72 19.29
CA MET A 1 96.22 8.16 19.07
C MET A 1 94.97 8.74 18.38
N ARG A 2 94.43 9.80 18.96
CA ARG A 2 93.34 10.72 18.50
C ARG A 2 91.89 10.23 18.65
N LEU A 3 91.30 10.71 19.71
CA LEU A 3 89.99 11.14 20.00
C LEU A 3 89.35 11.96 18.89
N LEU A 4 88.06 11.73 18.55
CA LEU A 4 87.24 12.83 18.08
C LEU A 4 85.76 12.58 18.49
N ALA A 5 85.29 13.53 19.24
CA ALA A 5 83.98 13.65 19.79
C ALA A 5 82.91 13.78 18.71
N SER A 6 81.79 13.11 18.82
CA SER A 6 80.64 13.38 18.00
C SER A 6 79.47 13.77 18.88
N ARG A 7 78.94 14.93 18.60
CA ARG A 7 77.90 15.64 19.32
C ARG A 7 76.55 14.98 19.12
N LEU A 8 75.88 14.71 20.21
CA LEU A 8 74.48 14.33 20.28
C LEU A 8 73.60 15.49 19.86
N PHE A 9 72.89 15.37 18.75
CA PHE A 9 71.75 16.23 18.41
C PHE A 9 70.47 15.50 18.84
N VAL A 10 69.92 15.97 19.95
CA VAL A 10 68.59 15.57 20.40
C VAL A 10 67.59 16.43 19.65
N SER A 11 66.98 15.90 18.61
CA SER A 11 65.84 16.54 17.94
C SER A 11 64.56 16.16 18.68
N LEU A 12 63.98 17.15 19.33
CA LEU A 12 62.71 17.04 20.01
C LEU A 12 61.60 17.12 18.96
N PHE A 13 61.04 15.96 18.58
CA PHE A 13 59.83 15.93 17.76
C PHE A 13 58.61 16.16 18.66
N LEU A 14 58.07 17.37 18.59
CA LEU A 14 56.70 17.66 19.10
C LEU A 14 55.70 16.98 18.19
N ALA A 15 55.17 15.84 18.58
CA ALA A 15 54.01 15.23 17.93
C ALA A 15 52.75 16.03 18.31
N ALA A 16 52.25 16.79 17.34
CA ALA A 16 50.92 17.41 17.44
C ALA A 16 49.86 16.33 17.36
N ILE A 17 49.26 16.00 18.51
CA ILE A 17 48.08 15.14 18.59
C ILE A 17 46.88 15.97 18.12
N ALA A 18 46.47 15.79 16.87
CA ALA A 18 45.21 16.31 16.38
C ALA A 18 44.08 15.50 17.04
N PRO A 19 43.04 16.14 17.61
CA PRO A 19 41.86 15.41 18.10
C PRO A 19 41.11 14.85 16.89
N GLN A 20 41.09 13.53 16.76
CA GLN A 20 40.20 12.85 15.83
C GLN A 20 38.78 13.06 16.35
N ALA A 21 38.02 13.91 15.69
CA ALA A 21 36.60 14.02 15.88
C ALA A 21 35.98 12.66 15.52
N LEU A 22 35.65 11.87 16.54
CA LEU A 22 34.78 10.71 16.39
C LEU A 22 33.43 11.26 15.91
N ALA A 23 33.17 11.15 14.60
CA ALA A 23 31.85 11.34 14.08
C ALA A 23 30.97 10.24 14.71
N ALA A 24 30.24 10.62 15.75
CA ALA A 24 29.20 9.77 16.31
C ALA A 24 28.14 9.61 15.22
N PHE A 25 28.14 8.47 14.57
CA PHE A 25 27.06 8.07 13.66
C PHE A 25 25.81 7.92 14.50
N SER A 26 24.93 8.90 14.43
CA SER A 26 23.63 8.84 15.10
C SER A 26 22.63 8.14 14.17
N PHE A 27 22.45 6.85 14.36
CA PHE A 27 21.42 6.07 13.67
C PHE A 27 20.02 6.68 13.81
N SER A 28 19.77 7.40 14.90
CA SER A 28 18.47 8.03 15.17
C SER A 28 18.12 9.16 14.19
N GLU A 29 19.10 9.94 13.71
CA GLU A 29 18.82 11.04 12.76
C GLU A 29 18.54 10.56 11.34
N GLU A 30 19.15 9.45 10.91
CA GLU A 30 18.85 8.87 9.60
C GLU A 30 17.51 8.14 9.59
N GLU A 31 17.16 7.44 10.68
CA GLU A 31 15.82 6.85 10.84
C GLU A 31 14.71 7.91 10.89
N GLU A 32 14.94 9.03 11.55
CA GLU A 32 13.98 10.15 11.55
C GLU A 32 13.88 10.81 10.16
N LYS A 33 14.97 10.94 9.44
CA LYS A 33 14.97 11.47 8.05
C LYS A 33 14.30 10.50 7.07
N GLN A 34 14.51 9.20 7.20
CA GLN A 34 13.80 8.19 6.41
C GLN A 34 12.32 8.12 6.79
N LYS A 35 11.96 8.12 8.07
CA LYS A 35 10.56 8.23 8.50
C LYS A 35 9.89 9.52 8.06
N ALA A 36 10.61 10.62 7.96
CA ALA A 36 10.08 11.89 7.44
C ALA A 36 9.95 11.89 5.91
N ALA A 37 10.78 11.13 5.20
CA ALA A 37 10.69 10.96 3.74
C ALA A 37 9.59 9.96 3.34
N ASP A 38 9.39 8.91 4.13
CA ASP A 38 8.34 7.89 3.96
C ASP A 38 7.01 8.26 4.62
N THR A 39 6.99 9.31 5.44
CA THR A 39 5.71 9.85 5.90
C THR A 39 5.02 10.39 4.66
N PRO A 40 3.93 9.76 4.18
CA PRO A 40 3.15 10.33 3.10
C PRO A 40 2.82 11.74 3.58
N LYS A 41 3.33 12.77 2.86
CA LYS A 41 2.98 14.16 3.15
C LYS A 41 1.51 14.13 3.49
N LYS A 42 1.13 14.56 4.70
CA LYS A 42 -0.26 14.82 5.06
C LYS A 42 -0.76 15.86 4.05
N GLY A 43 -1.02 15.40 2.86
CA GLY A 43 -1.88 16.00 1.88
C GLY A 43 -3.27 15.88 2.48
N GLY A 44 -3.50 16.58 3.57
CA GLY A 44 -4.79 16.74 4.20
C GLY A 44 -5.68 17.66 3.38
N GLY A 45 -5.75 17.40 2.10
CA GLY A 45 -6.89 17.79 1.28
C GLY A 45 -8.02 16.84 1.66
N GLY A 46 -8.68 17.10 2.79
CA GLY A 46 -9.87 16.37 3.18
C GLY A 46 -10.84 16.44 2.03
N VAL A 47 -11.41 15.29 1.67
CA VAL A 47 -12.50 15.18 0.70
C VAL A 47 -13.53 16.27 1.02
N SER A 48 -13.89 17.11 0.04
CA SER A 48 -14.85 18.18 0.24
C SER A 48 -16.19 17.64 0.74
N THR A 49 -16.95 18.43 1.49
CA THR A 49 -18.26 18.02 2.01
C THR A 49 -19.16 17.53 0.88
N ALA A 50 -19.22 18.24 -0.24
CA ALA A 50 -20.00 17.84 -1.40
C ALA A 50 -19.60 16.47 -1.97
N CYS A 51 -18.29 16.16 -2.00
CA CYS A 51 -17.84 14.85 -2.45
C CYS A 51 -18.14 13.76 -1.43
N ARG A 52 -18.01 14.06 -0.13
CA ARG A 52 -18.34 13.10 0.93
C ARG A 52 -19.83 12.74 0.90
N ASP A 53 -20.69 13.70 0.65
CA ASP A 53 -22.14 13.46 0.52
C ASP A 53 -22.43 12.62 -0.73
N SER A 54 -21.72 12.87 -1.84
CA SER A 54 -21.77 12.04 -3.04
C SER A 54 -21.33 10.60 -2.78
N LEU A 55 -20.23 10.39 -2.02
CA LEU A 55 -19.76 9.05 -1.64
C LEU A 55 -20.79 8.25 -0.85
N ARG A 56 -21.52 8.91 0.07
CA ARG A 56 -22.55 8.25 0.89
C ARG A 56 -23.75 7.75 0.09
N SER A 57 -24.04 8.38 -1.04
CA SER A 57 -25.12 7.97 -1.93
C SER A 57 -24.74 6.78 -2.82
N LYS A 58 -23.45 6.40 -2.87
CA LYS A 58 -22.92 5.40 -3.78
C LYS A 58 -22.63 4.10 -3.07
N LYS A 59 -23.14 3.00 -3.63
CA LYS A 59 -22.94 1.65 -3.12
C LYS A 59 -21.71 1.01 -3.75
N VAL A 60 -20.85 0.45 -2.92
CA VAL A 60 -19.59 -0.20 -3.35
C VAL A 60 -19.60 -1.67 -2.96
N MET A 61 -19.41 -2.54 -3.94
CA MET A 61 -19.13 -3.97 -3.74
C MET A 61 -17.62 -4.16 -3.65
N VAL A 62 -17.15 -4.80 -2.57
CA VAL A 62 -15.72 -5.09 -2.37
C VAL A 62 -15.48 -6.58 -2.61
N VAL A 63 -14.49 -6.91 -3.43
CA VAL A 63 -14.05 -8.30 -3.67
C VAL A 63 -12.54 -8.38 -3.55
N VAL A 64 -12.05 -9.47 -2.92
CA VAL A 64 -10.62 -9.70 -2.70
C VAL A 64 -10.21 -11.02 -3.30
N GLY A 65 -9.03 -11.08 -3.90
CA GLY A 65 -8.45 -12.30 -4.42
C GLY A 65 -6.93 -12.30 -4.32
N GLN A 66 -6.33 -13.47 -4.48
CA GLN A 66 -4.88 -13.66 -4.47
C GLN A 66 -4.39 -14.15 -5.82
N ARG A 67 -3.41 -13.48 -6.39
CA ARG A 67 -2.72 -13.93 -7.59
C ARG A 67 -1.83 -15.12 -7.26
N ARG A 68 -2.05 -16.23 -7.94
CA ARG A 68 -1.20 -17.41 -7.93
C ARG A 68 -0.51 -17.54 -9.29
N ALA A 69 0.44 -18.46 -9.43
CA ALA A 69 1.25 -18.60 -10.64
C ALA A 69 0.44 -18.61 -11.95
N ASN A 70 -0.69 -19.34 -11.99
CA ASN A 70 -1.46 -19.56 -13.21
C ASN A 70 -2.89 -18.98 -13.17
N ALA A 71 -3.36 -18.48 -12.03
CA ALA A 71 -4.72 -17.98 -11.87
C ALA A 71 -4.82 -17.01 -10.68
N THR A 72 -5.97 -16.36 -10.54
CA THR A 72 -6.31 -15.63 -9.30
C THR A 72 -7.31 -16.46 -8.52
N ASP A 73 -6.96 -16.82 -7.29
CA ASP A 73 -7.90 -17.37 -6.32
C ASP A 73 -8.79 -16.24 -5.82
N ALA A 74 -10.08 -16.34 -6.05
CA ALA A 74 -11.08 -15.34 -5.71
C ALA A 74 -12.19 -15.88 -4.81
N GLN A 75 -11.96 -17.01 -4.11
CA GLN A 75 -12.88 -17.60 -3.16
C GLN A 75 -13.07 -16.65 -1.97
N GLN A 76 -14.17 -15.89 -1.97
CA GLN A 76 -14.37 -14.79 -1.01
C GLN A 76 -14.28 -15.23 0.44
N GLY A 77 -14.71 -16.43 0.79
CA GLY A 77 -14.60 -16.99 2.14
C GLY A 77 -13.18 -17.03 2.71
N ASN A 78 -12.16 -17.10 1.84
CA ASN A 78 -10.76 -17.14 2.25
C ASN A 78 -10.21 -15.75 2.66
N TYR A 79 -10.90 -14.67 2.31
CA TYR A 79 -10.42 -13.29 2.45
C TYR A 79 -11.22 -12.45 3.44
N GLY A 80 -12.01 -13.06 4.33
CA GLY A 80 -12.89 -12.35 5.28
C GLY A 80 -12.17 -11.29 6.10
N SER A 81 -10.98 -11.59 6.63
CA SER A 81 -10.19 -10.63 7.41
C SER A 81 -9.70 -9.46 6.55
N HIS A 82 -9.25 -9.72 5.31
CA HIS A 82 -8.80 -8.70 4.38
C HIS A 82 -9.97 -7.81 3.92
N PHE A 83 -11.10 -8.45 3.60
CA PHE A 83 -12.35 -7.76 3.29
C PHE A 83 -12.73 -6.81 4.43
N ASN A 84 -12.82 -7.31 5.65
CA ASN A 84 -13.22 -6.52 6.82
C ASN A 84 -12.27 -5.35 7.07
N ALA A 85 -10.96 -5.58 6.94
CA ALA A 85 -9.96 -4.56 7.15
C ALA A 85 -10.11 -3.37 6.19
N ILE A 86 -10.32 -3.60 4.89
CA ILE A 86 -10.52 -2.52 3.92
C ILE A 86 -11.95 -1.94 4.02
N ASN A 87 -12.96 -2.78 4.21
CA ASN A 87 -14.36 -2.38 4.25
C ASN A 87 -14.68 -1.42 5.40
N GLN A 88 -14.11 -1.67 6.59
CA GLN A 88 -14.24 -0.76 7.73
C GLN A 88 -13.67 0.63 7.44
N ARG A 89 -12.53 0.72 6.75
CA ARG A 89 -11.92 1.99 6.37
C ARG A 89 -12.74 2.73 5.32
N LEU A 90 -13.27 2.02 4.33
CA LEU A 90 -14.19 2.60 3.35
C LEU A 90 -15.42 3.22 4.04
N LYS A 91 -16.07 2.49 4.95
CA LYS A 91 -17.20 3.00 5.74
C LYS A 91 -16.83 4.23 6.56
N LYS A 92 -15.66 4.23 7.22
CA LYS A 92 -15.15 5.38 7.98
C LYS A 92 -14.95 6.62 7.11
N PHE A 93 -14.55 6.45 5.85
CA PHE A 93 -14.41 7.53 4.88
C PHE A 93 -15.75 8.02 4.29
N GLY A 94 -16.83 7.28 4.50
CA GLY A 94 -18.17 7.64 4.07
C GLY A 94 -18.70 6.86 2.87
N PHE A 95 -17.99 5.83 2.40
CA PHE A 95 -18.53 4.92 1.39
C PHE A 95 -19.65 4.05 1.97
N ASN A 96 -20.68 3.81 1.20
CA ASN A 96 -21.72 2.84 1.50
C ASN A 96 -21.32 1.49 0.88
N THR A 97 -20.97 0.49 1.69
CA THR A 97 -20.46 -0.80 1.22
C THR A 97 -21.36 -1.95 1.62
N TYR A 98 -21.43 -2.96 0.77
CA TYR A 98 -22.07 -4.24 1.10
C TYR A 98 -21.24 -5.03 2.11
N THR A 99 -21.88 -5.95 2.82
CA THR A 99 -21.18 -6.96 3.62
C THR A 99 -20.70 -8.11 2.71
N GLN A 100 -19.76 -8.91 3.22
CA GLN A 100 -19.26 -10.07 2.47
C GLN A 100 -20.37 -11.11 2.26
N GLU A 101 -21.23 -11.29 3.26
CA GLU A 101 -22.36 -12.21 3.22
C GLU A 101 -23.39 -11.81 2.16
N GLU A 102 -23.70 -10.52 2.05
CA GLU A 102 -24.58 -10.00 1.00
C GLU A 102 -24.03 -10.28 -0.39
N ILE A 103 -22.72 -10.10 -0.58
CA ILE A 103 -22.05 -10.34 -1.86
C ILE A 103 -22.10 -11.83 -2.20
N ILE A 104 -21.72 -12.71 -1.28
CA ILE A 104 -21.70 -14.17 -1.48
C ILE A 104 -23.11 -14.70 -1.76
N ALA A 105 -24.12 -14.12 -1.12
CA ALA A 105 -25.51 -14.56 -1.30
C ALA A 105 -26.10 -14.18 -2.68
N GLN A 106 -25.61 -13.10 -3.29
CA GLN A 106 -26.20 -12.54 -4.52
C GLN A 106 -25.39 -12.80 -5.78
N ILE A 107 -24.05 -12.92 -5.65
CA ILE A 107 -23.14 -13.06 -6.79
C ILE A 107 -22.58 -14.47 -6.81
N ALA A 108 -22.75 -15.18 -7.93
CA ALA A 108 -22.17 -16.50 -8.09
C ALA A 108 -20.63 -16.41 -8.09
N GLN A 109 -19.98 -17.39 -7.47
CA GLN A 109 -18.52 -17.45 -7.39
C GLN A 109 -17.86 -17.37 -8.78
N ALA A 110 -18.45 -18.00 -9.80
CA ALA A 110 -17.94 -17.95 -11.17
C ALA A 110 -17.93 -16.53 -11.78
N GLU A 111 -18.88 -15.67 -11.39
CA GLU A 111 -18.93 -14.27 -11.83
C GLU A 111 -17.82 -13.44 -11.15
N ILE A 112 -17.58 -13.71 -9.87
CA ILE A 112 -16.48 -13.08 -9.12
C ILE A 112 -15.14 -13.48 -9.77
N GLU A 113 -14.93 -14.76 -10.06
CA GLU A 113 -13.73 -15.25 -10.73
C GLU A 113 -13.55 -14.68 -12.14
N ALA A 114 -14.63 -14.54 -12.91
CA ALA A 114 -14.58 -13.92 -14.23
C ALA A 114 -14.13 -12.45 -14.13
N HIS A 115 -14.63 -11.71 -13.15
CA HIS A 115 -14.18 -10.36 -12.88
C HIS A 115 -12.67 -10.28 -12.56
N PHE A 116 -12.12 -11.25 -11.82
CA PHE A 116 -10.68 -11.32 -11.57
C PHE A 116 -9.85 -11.71 -12.80
N ARG A 117 -10.47 -12.34 -13.81
CA ARG A 117 -9.85 -12.60 -15.13
C ARG A 117 -9.93 -11.39 -16.08
N ASN A 118 -10.35 -10.22 -15.57
CA ASN A 118 -10.57 -9.00 -16.35
C ASN A 118 -11.68 -9.13 -17.40
N ASP A 119 -12.70 -9.91 -17.13
CA ASP A 119 -13.91 -9.97 -17.94
C ASP A 119 -14.77 -8.73 -17.62
N PRO A 120 -14.91 -7.77 -18.55
CA PRO A 120 -15.67 -6.55 -18.30
C PRO A 120 -17.16 -6.81 -18.13
N ASP A 121 -17.70 -7.79 -18.81
CA ASP A 121 -19.11 -8.13 -18.73
C ASP A 121 -19.47 -8.73 -17.36
N ALA A 122 -18.56 -9.49 -16.76
CA ALA A 122 -18.72 -10.03 -15.42
C ALA A 122 -18.83 -8.90 -14.37
N ALA A 123 -18.03 -7.84 -14.48
CA ALA A 123 -18.11 -6.69 -13.60
C ALA A 123 -19.46 -5.96 -13.74
N ILE A 124 -19.90 -5.70 -14.97
CA ILE A 124 -21.18 -5.05 -15.28
C ILE A 124 -22.35 -5.88 -14.74
N ASN A 125 -22.33 -7.19 -14.95
CA ASN A 125 -23.39 -8.08 -14.50
C ASN A 125 -23.45 -8.15 -12.97
N ALA A 126 -22.33 -8.30 -12.28
CA ALA A 126 -22.25 -8.29 -10.82
C ALA A 126 -22.74 -6.95 -10.25
N SER A 127 -22.35 -5.83 -10.82
CA SER A 127 -22.85 -4.50 -10.42
C SER A 127 -24.38 -4.39 -10.54
N LYS A 128 -24.94 -4.85 -11.67
CA LYS A 128 -26.39 -4.82 -11.90
C LYS A 128 -27.15 -5.68 -10.91
N LYS A 129 -26.66 -6.91 -10.63
CA LYS A 129 -27.29 -7.82 -9.68
C LYS A 129 -27.29 -7.26 -8.25
N MET A 130 -26.17 -6.67 -7.84
CA MET A 130 -26.04 -6.07 -6.51
C MET A 130 -26.73 -4.71 -6.42
N GLY A 131 -27.01 -4.03 -7.51
CA GLY A 131 -27.33 -2.61 -7.50
C GLY A 131 -26.16 -1.77 -6.99
N ALA A 132 -24.94 -2.20 -7.28
CA ALA A 132 -23.73 -1.50 -6.89
C ALA A 132 -23.37 -0.43 -7.92
N ASP A 133 -23.03 0.77 -7.46
CA ASP A 133 -22.51 1.85 -8.33
C ASP A 133 -21.04 1.60 -8.71
N PHE A 134 -20.30 0.93 -7.82
CA PHE A 134 -18.88 0.66 -7.99
C PHE A 134 -18.51 -0.73 -7.49
N ILE A 135 -17.46 -1.32 -8.10
CA ILE A 135 -16.77 -2.50 -7.60
C ILE A 135 -15.36 -2.09 -7.21
N LEU A 136 -14.96 -2.38 -5.99
CA LEU A 136 -13.58 -2.32 -5.53
C LEU A 136 -12.99 -3.72 -5.53
N ARG A 137 -12.06 -3.97 -6.45
CA ARG A 137 -11.31 -5.21 -6.56
C ARG A 137 -9.95 -5.06 -5.88
N GLY A 138 -9.68 -5.88 -4.87
CA GLY A 138 -8.38 -6.01 -4.21
C GLY A 138 -7.66 -7.27 -4.68
N VAL A 139 -6.43 -7.16 -5.22
CA VAL A 139 -5.60 -8.29 -5.64
C VAL A 139 -4.35 -8.36 -4.80
N ILE A 140 -4.22 -9.43 -4.01
CA ILE A 140 -3.00 -9.76 -3.27
C ILE A 140 -2.02 -10.42 -4.25
N SER A 141 -0.78 -9.95 -4.28
CA SER A 141 0.31 -10.54 -5.04
C SER A 141 1.50 -10.77 -4.11
N SER A 142 2.21 -11.88 -4.29
CA SER A 142 3.41 -12.17 -3.52
C SER A 142 4.52 -12.72 -4.40
N ARG A 143 5.76 -12.47 -3.98
CA ARG A 143 6.98 -12.97 -4.60
C ARG A 143 7.93 -13.42 -3.49
N SER A 144 8.37 -14.67 -3.54
CA SER A 144 9.39 -15.18 -2.63
C SER A 144 10.79 -14.98 -3.20
N ALA A 145 11.74 -14.67 -2.34
CA ALA A 145 13.17 -14.60 -2.65
C ALA A 145 13.99 -15.11 -1.47
N ILE A 146 15.24 -15.47 -1.72
CA ILE A 146 16.21 -15.74 -0.64
C ILE A 146 17.04 -14.47 -0.45
N ASN A 147 17.06 -13.95 0.78
CA ASN A 147 17.93 -12.83 1.11
C ASN A 147 19.39 -13.23 0.84
N PRO A 148 20.14 -12.52 -0.02
CA PRO A 148 21.48 -12.92 -0.42
C PRO A 148 22.51 -12.82 0.72
N VAL A 149 22.24 -11.99 1.72
CA VAL A 149 23.15 -11.77 2.86
C VAL A 149 22.83 -12.73 4.00
N LEU A 150 21.56 -12.79 4.41
CA LEU A 150 21.12 -13.57 5.57
C LEU A 150 20.77 -15.01 5.22
N ARG A 151 20.59 -15.33 3.94
CA ARG A 151 20.17 -16.64 3.39
C ARG A 151 18.85 -17.15 3.98
N ILE A 152 17.99 -16.27 4.40
CA ILE A 152 16.64 -16.58 4.90
C ILE A 152 15.59 -16.35 3.81
N PRO A 153 14.48 -17.09 3.84
CA PRO A 153 13.34 -16.80 2.96
C PRO A 153 12.72 -15.44 3.29
N GLU A 154 12.47 -14.66 2.26
CA GLU A 154 11.74 -13.40 2.33
C GLU A 154 10.56 -13.46 1.37
N VAL A 155 9.47 -12.84 1.76
CA VAL A 155 8.27 -12.70 0.93
C VAL A 155 7.97 -11.21 0.75
N TYR A 156 7.87 -10.80 -0.49
CA TYR A 156 7.39 -9.47 -0.87
C TYR A 156 5.90 -9.56 -1.14
N VAL A 157 5.12 -8.74 -0.45
CA VAL A 157 3.67 -8.70 -0.61
C VAL A 157 3.26 -7.33 -1.13
N SER A 158 2.35 -7.33 -2.09
CA SER A 158 1.70 -6.11 -2.58
C SER A 158 0.21 -6.36 -2.75
N MET A 159 -0.58 -5.29 -2.65
CA MET A 159 -1.99 -5.31 -3.01
C MET A 159 -2.29 -4.20 -4.00
N ALA A 160 -3.01 -4.52 -5.05
CA ALA A 160 -3.57 -3.55 -5.98
C ALA A 160 -5.08 -3.42 -5.74
N PHE A 161 -5.57 -2.18 -5.70
CA PHE A 161 -6.99 -1.87 -5.52
C PHE A 161 -7.48 -1.08 -6.72
N THR A 162 -8.38 -1.67 -7.49
CA THR A 162 -9.00 -1.05 -8.66
C THR A 162 -10.46 -0.74 -8.36
N LEU A 163 -10.85 0.53 -8.43
CA LEU A 163 -12.24 0.97 -8.32
C LEU A 163 -12.82 1.14 -9.73
N THR A 164 -13.84 0.35 -10.05
CA THR A 164 -14.50 0.34 -11.35
C THR A 164 -15.96 0.74 -11.18
N ALA A 165 -16.46 1.63 -12.03
CA ALA A 165 -17.88 1.98 -12.06
C ALA A 165 -18.74 0.86 -12.67
N ALA A 166 -20.05 0.92 -12.45
CA ALA A 166 -21.01 -0.07 -12.94
C ALA A 166 -21.05 -0.20 -14.49
N ASP A 167 -20.54 0.78 -15.20
CA ASP A 167 -20.38 0.77 -16.67
C ASP A 167 -19.06 0.15 -17.15
N GLY A 168 -18.22 -0.34 -16.23
CA GLY A 168 -16.92 -0.94 -16.51
C GLY A 168 -15.75 0.06 -16.55
N LYS A 169 -16.00 1.37 -16.39
CA LYS A 169 -14.95 2.39 -16.40
C LYS A 169 -14.13 2.35 -15.12
N THR A 170 -12.80 2.25 -15.25
CA THR A 170 -11.89 2.39 -14.11
C THR A 170 -11.85 3.84 -13.62
N ILE A 171 -12.13 4.02 -12.33
CA ILE A 171 -12.12 5.31 -11.64
C ILE A 171 -10.78 5.55 -10.94
N SER A 172 -10.22 4.51 -10.33
CA SER A 172 -8.97 4.60 -9.58
C SER A 172 -8.24 3.26 -9.60
N ASP A 173 -6.91 3.33 -9.61
CA ASP A 173 -6.02 2.19 -9.42
C ASP A 173 -4.92 2.60 -8.44
N VAL A 174 -4.91 2.00 -7.25
CA VAL A 174 -3.99 2.34 -6.16
C VAL A 174 -3.38 1.09 -5.55
N GLY A 175 -2.12 1.16 -5.20
CA GLY A 175 -1.39 0.06 -4.59
C GLY A 175 -1.03 0.30 -3.12
N ALA A 176 -0.84 -0.80 -2.42
CA ALA A 176 -0.14 -0.92 -1.14
C ALA A 176 0.96 -1.97 -1.31
N SER A 177 2.17 -1.68 -0.87
CA SER A 177 3.29 -2.59 -0.98
C SER A 177 4.20 -2.51 0.23
N ALA A 178 4.80 -3.64 0.57
CA ALA A 178 5.88 -3.75 1.53
C ALA A 178 7.12 -4.30 0.83
N GLU A 179 8.30 -3.90 1.31
CA GLU A 179 9.56 -4.31 0.70
C GLU A 179 9.83 -5.79 0.93
N SER A 180 9.75 -6.26 2.19
CA SER A 180 9.86 -7.69 2.51
C SER A 180 9.32 -8.04 3.88
N TYR A 181 9.01 -9.33 4.05
CA TYR A 181 8.68 -9.95 5.34
C TYR A 181 9.44 -11.27 5.48
N SER A 182 9.86 -11.57 6.71
CA SER A 182 10.40 -12.91 7.04
C SER A 182 9.26 -13.90 7.16
N GLY A 183 9.40 -15.09 6.53
CA GLY A 183 8.44 -16.18 6.64
C GLY A 183 7.69 -16.48 5.35
N THR A 184 6.60 -17.26 5.45
CA THR A 184 5.88 -17.80 4.31
C THR A 184 4.36 -17.52 4.34
N ASP A 185 3.84 -16.93 5.41
CA ASP A 185 2.42 -16.59 5.53
C ASP A 185 2.06 -15.33 4.73
N THR A 186 1.85 -15.51 3.44
CA THR A 186 1.49 -14.42 2.52
C THR A 186 0.18 -13.71 2.90
N LEU A 187 -0.82 -14.45 3.38
CA LEU A 187 -2.12 -13.85 3.72
C LEU A 187 -2.04 -13.04 5.00
N GLY A 188 -1.36 -13.54 6.04
CA GLY A 188 -1.11 -12.78 7.26
C GLY A 188 -0.31 -11.50 6.99
N MET A 189 0.71 -11.57 6.13
CA MET A 189 1.49 -10.41 5.70
C MET A 189 0.66 -9.40 4.90
N ALA A 190 -0.21 -9.87 4.00
CA ALA A 190 -1.13 -9.01 3.27
C ALA A 190 -2.13 -8.31 4.21
N LEU A 191 -2.60 -9.00 5.23
CA LEU A 191 -3.48 -8.41 6.25
C LEU A 191 -2.75 -7.32 7.07
N THR A 192 -1.51 -7.57 7.45
CA THR A 192 -0.66 -6.57 8.11
C THR A 192 -0.48 -5.34 7.22
N LEU A 193 -0.13 -5.52 5.95
CA LEU A 193 0.02 -4.46 4.97
C LEU A 193 -1.25 -3.62 4.82
N ILE A 194 -2.43 -4.27 4.75
CA ILE A 194 -3.72 -3.56 4.72
C ILE A 194 -3.88 -2.73 5.99
N ASN A 195 -3.65 -3.31 7.16
CA ASN A 195 -3.84 -2.61 8.43
C ASN A 195 -2.95 -1.36 8.55
N GLU A 196 -1.76 -1.39 7.99
CA GLU A 196 -0.81 -0.27 7.99
C GLU A 196 -1.16 0.80 6.95
N GLN A 197 -1.59 0.40 5.74
CA GLN A 197 -1.70 1.31 4.60
C GLN A 197 -3.13 1.61 4.14
N ALA A 198 -4.14 0.93 4.67
CA ALA A 198 -5.51 1.05 4.16
C ALA A 198 -6.09 2.47 4.27
N ASP A 199 -5.75 3.23 5.30
CA ASP A 199 -6.24 4.62 5.42
C ASP A 199 -5.70 5.48 4.26
N GLY A 200 -4.43 5.31 3.89
CA GLY A 200 -3.82 5.99 2.74
C GLY A 200 -4.39 5.52 1.40
N VAL A 201 -4.63 4.22 1.25
CA VAL A 201 -5.27 3.64 0.06
C VAL A 201 -6.68 4.19 -0.12
N VAL A 202 -7.51 4.14 0.92
CA VAL A 202 -8.89 4.63 0.87
C VAL A 202 -8.96 6.15 0.64
N ALA A 203 -8.03 6.91 1.22
CA ALA A 203 -7.92 8.34 0.95
C ALA A 203 -7.63 8.62 -0.53
N ARG A 204 -6.73 7.86 -1.17
CA ARG A 204 -6.45 7.98 -2.61
C ARG A 204 -7.67 7.59 -3.45
N LEU A 205 -8.33 6.48 -3.15
CA LEU A 205 -9.57 6.06 -3.82
C LEU A 205 -10.65 7.14 -3.75
N ALA A 206 -10.86 7.73 -2.57
CA ALA A 206 -11.83 8.80 -2.38
C ALA A 206 -11.47 10.07 -3.18
N ASN A 207 -10.19 10.45 -3.18
CA ASN A 207 -9.72 11.60 -3.95
C ASN A 207 -9.88 11.40 -5.46
N ASP A 208 -9.60 10.19 -5.95
CA ASP A 208 -9.76 9.85 -7.36
C ASP A 208 -11.24 9.87 -7.75
N TYR A 209 -12.10 9.26 -6.93
CA TYR A 209 -13.55 9.36 -7.11
C TYR A 209 -14.01 10.82 -7.19
N CYS A 210 -13.56 11.68 -6.26
CA CYS A 210 -13.95 13.08 -6.22
C CYS A 210 -13.53 13.84 -7.48
N ARG A 211 -12.38 13.53 -8.04
CA ARG A 211 -11.91 14.13 -9.30
C ARG A 211 -12.78 13.73 -10.49
N HIS A 212 -13.34 12.52 -10.48
CA HIS A 212 -14.19 12.01 -11.54
C HIS A 212 -15.66 12.41 -11.39
N ALA A 213 -16.14 12.49 -10.15
CA ALA A 213 -17.56 12.73 -9.85
C ALA A 213 -17.95 14.22 -9.80
N LEU A 214 -17.00 15.09 -9.47
CA LEU A 214 -17.26 16.54 -9.40
C LEU A 214 -16.67 17.23 -10.62
N PRO A 215 -17.45 18.06 -11.32
CA PRO A 215 -16.92 18.87 -12.43
C PRO A 215 -15.82 19.78 -11.88
N ALA A 216 -14.72 19.89 -12.64
CA ALA A 216 -13.65 20.83 -12.31
C ALA A 216 -14.27 22.22 -12.08
N LYS A 217 -14.02 22.82 -10.90
CA LYS A 217 -14.40 24.21 -10.67
C LYS A 217 -13.75 25.02 -11.77
N THR A 218 -14.57 25.50 -12.73
CA THR A 218 -14.13 26.51 -13.69
C THR A 218 -13.61 27.68 -12.87
N LYS A 219 -12.28 27.91 -12.94
CA LYS A 219 -11.71 29.16 -12.43
C LYS A 219 -12.31 30.27 -13.29
N ASN A 220 -13.34 30.93 -12.79
CA ASN A 220 -13.76 32.20 -13.34
C ASN A 220 -12.56 33.15 -13.21
N LYS A 221 -12.05 33.55 -14.37
CA LYS A 221 -10.99 34.52 -14.56
C LYS A 221 -11.56 35.94 -14.36
#